data_8a21b42f181cd3c3832d3d3857c3eb09
#
_entry.id   8a21b42f181cd3c3832d3d3857c3eb09
#
_cell.length_a   1.000
_cell.length_b   1.000
_cell.length_c   1.000
_cell.angle_alpha   90.00
_cell.angle_beta   90.00
_cell.angle_gamma   90.00
#
_symmetry.space_group_name_H-M   'P 1'
#
loop_
_entity.id
_entity.type
_entity.pdbx_description
1 polymer ?
#
loop_
_entity_poly.entity_id
_entity_poly.type
_entity_poly.pdbx_seq_one_letter_code
_entity_poly.pdbx_strand_id
1 'polypeptide(L)'
;MSEPTRPAQSQITTPNLHVEATDGVTYRYRRFGTPNASNLPLVCLMHFRASLDNWDPKLVDALAAEREVILVDLAGVGGSTGTTPNTVEEMAYNAFSFLDAIGLYRYDLLGFSIGGFIAQEAALLRPWQVRRLVLAGTAPRGGRDIHLYTAGPIRDAAFDDTPAPASLLTLFFEKSASSQAGGVEFLKRLGARTAERDAPTTLAVRDAQLIAISAWGVREDTRLQRLGSIQQPVLAANGDNDEMVPTQNTYLLAEHLPNAKLSIYPDAGHGFLFQYAAQFAAEVNAFLGS
;
A
#
# COMPACT_ATOMS: atom_id res chain seq x y z
N MET A 1 29.64 29.00 -5.59
CA MET A 1 29.94 27.76 -4.82
C MET A 1 28.70 26.93 -4.96
N SER A 2 28.77 25.84 -5.73
CA SER A 2 27.65 24.87 -5.85
C SER A 2 27.48 24.17 -4.50
N GLU A 3 26.27 24.23 -3.93
CA GLU A 3 25.90 23.40 -2.77
C GLU A 3 26.25 21.93 -3.05
N PRO A 4 26.83 21.21 -2.08
CA PRO A 4 27.09 19.80 -2.24
C PRO A 4 25.73 19.11 -2.48
N THR A 5 25.59 18.47 -3.62
CA THR A 5 24.42 17.65 -3.93
C THR A 5 24.23 16.61 -2.80
N ARG A 6 23.18 16.79 -2.01
CA ARG A 6 22.79 15.82 -0.99
C ARG A 6 22.62 14.48 -1.69
N PRO A 7 23.28 13.39 -1.22
CA PRO A 7 23.10 12.09 -1.85
C PRO A 7 21.61 11.76 -1.88
N ALA A 8 21.14 11.25 -3.01
CA ALA A 8 19.74 10.86 -3.17
C ALA A 8 19.37 9.90 -2.03
N GLN A 9 18.43 10.31 -1.20
CA GLN A 9 17.97 9.48 -0.09
C GLN A 9 17.20 8.29 -0.68
N SER A 10 17.62 7.07 -0.33
CA SER A 10 16.98 5.83 -0.72
C SER A 10 16.21 5.25 0.48
N GLN A 11 15.15 4.51 0.22
CA GLN A 11 14.44 3.73 1.24
C GLN A 11 15.39 2.84 2.07
N ILE A 12 16.49 2.37 1.45
CA ILE A 12 17.49 1.52 2.12
C ILE A 12 18.28 2.29 3.18
N THR A 13 18.61 3.55 2.93
CA THR A 13 19.50 4.36 3.77
C THR A 13 18.81 5.42 4.61
N THR A 14 17.54 5.72 4.31
CA THR A 14 16.76 6.70 5.07
C THR A 14 16.54 6.20 6.51
N PRO A 15 16.86 7.01 7.55
CA PRO A 15 16.63 6.63 8.93
C PRO A 15 15.13 6.51 9.23
N ASN A 16 14.80 5.68 10.22
CA ASN A 16 13.47 5.65 10.77
C ASN A 16 13.20 6.89 11.64
N LEU A 17 12.05 7.49 11.46
CA LEU A 17 11.54 8.59 12.26
C LEU A 17 10.40 8.10 13.15
N HIS A 18 10.15 8.81 14.23
CA HIS A 18 9.06 8.52 15.15
C HIS A 18 8.30 9.80 15.47
N VAL A 19 6.99 9.70 15.62
CA VAL A 19 6.13 10.80 16.08
C VAL A 19 5.07 10.25 17.01
N GLU A 20 4.88 10.90 18.14
CA GLU A 20 3.77 10.64 19.04
C GLU A 20 2.55 11.42 18.58
N ALA A 21 1.42 10.72 18.42
CA ALA A 21 0.16 11.30 17.99
C ALA A 21 -0.83 11.42 19.15
N THR A 22 -1.91 12.15 18.94
CA THR A 22 -2.93 12.45 19.98
C THR A 22 -3.73 11.22 20.42
N ASP A 23 -3.68 10.13 19.67
CA ASP A 23 -4.27 8.84 20.04
C ASP A 23 -3.36 8.01 20.98
N GLY A 24 -2.22 8.56 21.39
CA GLY A 24 -1.25 7.91 22.27
C GLY A 24 -0.34 6.88 21.55
N VAL A 25 -0.43 6.77 20.24
CA VAL A 25 0.43 5.90 19.43
C VAL A 25 1.69 6.66 19.03
N THR A 26 2.85 6.02 19.19
CA THR A 26 4.10 6.47 18.59
C THR A 26 4.24 5.76 17.23
N TYR A 27 4.04 6.52 16.16
CA TYR A 27 4.14 6.02 14.79
C TYR A 27 5.58 6.02 14.31
N ARG A 28 6.02 4.92 13.70
CA ARG A 28 7.29 4.80 12.98
C ARG A 28 7.06 5.05 11.50
N TYR A 29 7.90 5.88 10.90
CA TYR A 29 7.78 6.23 9.50
C TYR A 29 9.13 6.55 8.86
N ARG A 30 9.17 6.61 7.53
CA ARG A 30 10.29 7.17 6.73
C ARG A 30 9.76 8.27 5.85
N ARG A 31 10.58 9.30 5.67
CA ARG A 31 10.27 10.45 4.84
C ARG A 31 11.50 10.79 4.02
N PHE A 32 11.41 10.70 2.70
CA PHE A 32 12.54 10.86 1.79
C PHE A 32 12.07 11.32 0.40
N GLY A 33 13.05 11.54 -0.51
CA GLY A 33 12.81 12.12 -1.82
C GLY A 33 12.98 13.62 -1.83
N THR A 34 12.71 14.24 -2.97
CA THR A 34 12.91 15.66 -3.18
C THR A 34 11.58 16.39 -3.03
N PRO A 35 11.42 17.26 -2.01
CA PRO A 35 10.27 18.14 -1.95
C PRO A 35 10.22 18.98 -3.23
N ASN A 36 9.10 18.93 -3.93
CA ASN A 36 8.87 19.70 -5.13
C ASN A 36 7.67 20.61 -4.91
N ALA A 37 7.82 21.91 -5.12
CA ALA A 37 6.76 22.88 -4.92
C ALA A 37 5.50 22.60 -5.79
N SER A 38 5.68 21.89 -6.90
CA SER A 38 4.59 21.51 -7.81
C SER A 38 3.91 20.19 -7.44
N ASN A 39 4.53 19.36 -6.60
CA ASN A 39 4.04 18.03 -6.24
C ASN A 39 3.75 17.93 -4.74
N LEU A 40 2.58 17.39 -4.38
CA LEU A 40 2.31 17.05 -3.00
C LEU A 40 3.09 15.81 -2.57
N PRO A 41 3.37 15.65 -1.26
CA PRO A 41 3.90 14.42 -0.71
C PRO A 41 3.00 13.22 -1.02
N LEU A 42 3.61 12.07 -1.29
CA LEU A 42 2.92 10.79 -1.49
C LEU A 42 3.01 9.95 -0.21
N VAL A 43 1.88 9.70 0.41
CA VAL A 43 1.77 8.78 1.53
C VAL A 43 1.46 7.38 1.00
N CYS A 44 2.20 6.38 1.49
CA CYS A 44 2.06 5.00 1.04
C CYS A 44 1.58 4.11 2.19
N LEU A 45 0.44 3.42 1.98
CA LEU A 45 -0.16 2.46 2.91
C LEU A 45 0.05 1.04 2.39
N MET A 46 0.59 0.18 3.26
CA MET A 46 1.10 -1.13 2.89
C MET A 46 0.04 -2.24 2.94
N HIS A 47 0.41 -3.41 2.42
CA HIS A 47 -0.42 -4.60 2.36
C HIS A 47 -0.53 -5.35 3.70
N PHE A 48 -1.37 -6.39 3.72
CA PHE A 48 -1.59 -7.31 4.82
C PHE A 48 -0.28 -7.88 5.40
N ARG A 49 -0.14 -7.87 6.73
CA ARG A 49 1.02 -8.39 7.49
C ARG A 49 2.36 -7.74 7.15
N ALA A 50 2.37 -6.57 6.57
CA ALA A 50 3.60 -5.91 6.14
C ALA A 50 3.86 -4.64 6.92
N SER A 51 5.13 -4.33 7.10
CA SER A 51 5.65 -3.07 7.63
C SER A 51 6.21 -2.19 6.51
N LEU A 52 6.70 -1.01 6.87
CA LEU A 52 7.38 -0.11 5.94
C LEU A 52 8.64 -0.73 5.28
N ASP A 53 9.19 -1.80 5.85
CA ASP A 53 10.32 -2.53 5.27
C ASP A 53 9.93 -3.45 4.10
N ASN A 54 8.64 -3.65 3.86
CA ASN A 54 8.15 -4.45 2.75
C ASN A 54 7.94 -3.64 1.45
N TRP A 55 8.11 -2.32 1.47
CA TRP A 55 8.17 -1.53 0.26
C TRP A 55 9.43 -1.82 -0.54
N ASP A 56 9.26 -2.20 -1.82
CA ASP A 56 10.37 -2.42 -2.75
C ASP A 56 11.17 -1.12 -2.94
N PRO A 57 12.47 -1.09 -2.58
CA PRO A 57 13.31 0.10 -2.80
C PRO A 57 13.27 0.60 -4.24
N LYS A 58 13.24 -0.31 -5.23
CA LYS A 58 13.19 0.07 -6.65
C LYS A 58 11.92 0.86 -7.00
N LEU A 59 10.80 0.53 -6.38
CA LEU A 59 9.54 1.23 -6.59
C LEU A 59 9.56 2.60 -5.89
N VAL A 60 9.79 2.59 -4.57
CA VAL A 60 9.60 3.81 -3.78
C VAL A 60 10.71 4.84 -4.03
N ASP A 61 11.93 4.42 -4.36
CA ASP A 61 13.01 5.33 -4.76
C ASP A 61 12.71 5.99 -6.12
N ALA A 62 12.11 5.25 -7.06
CA ALA A 62 11.67 5.82 -8.34
C ALA A 62 10.50 6.82 -8.16
N LEU A 63 9.59 6.58 -7.23
CA LEU A 63 8.56 7.55 -6.85
C LEU A 63 9.18 8.79 -6.18
N ALA A 64 10.17 8.58 -5.31
CA ALA A 64 10.85 9.63 -4.55
C ALA A 64 11.78 10.52 -5.42
N ALA A 65 12.09 10.10 -6.63
CA ALA A 65 12.86 10.92 -7.58
C ALA A 65 12.14 12.22 -7.97
N GLU A 66 10.78 12.22 -7.96
CA GLU A 66 9.98 13.36 -8.40
C GLU A 66 9.19 14.04 -7.28
N ARG A 67 9.13 13.45 -6.09
CA ARG A 67 8.34 13.96 -4.96
C ARG A 67 8.85 13.46 -3.62
N GLU A 68 8.32 14.03 -2.56
CA GLU A 68 8.50 13.47 -1.24
C GLU A 68 7.62 12.24 -1.06
N VAL A 69 8.19 11.14 -0.54
CA VAL A 69 7.50 9.88 -0.22
C VAL A 69 7.52 9.66 1.28
N ILE A 70 6.38 9.26 1.83
CA ILE A 70 6.21 8.95 3.24
C ILE A 70 5.68 7.52 3.35
N LEU A 71 6.48 6.65 3.99
CA LEU A 71 6.12 5.29 4.34
C LEU A 71 5.83 5.25 5.84
N VAL A 72 4.76 4.59 6.26
CA VAL A 72 4.35 4.53 7.67
C VAL A 72 3.94 3.14 8.08
N ASP A 73 4.31 2.76 9.30
CA ASP A 73 3.71 1.64 10.03
C ASP A 73 2.48 2.17 10.79
N LEU A 74 1.31 1.61 10.52
CA LEU A 74 0.10 1.96 11.29
C LEU A 74 0.17 1.36 12.70
N ALA A 75 -0.78 1.71 13.56
CA ALA A 75 -0.79 1.28 14.96
C ALA A 75 -0.66 -0.25 15.12
N GLY A 76 0.29 -0.68 15.96
CA GLY A 76 0.59 -2.09 16.24
C GLY A 76 1.40 -2.81 15.15
N VAL A 77 1.75 -2.13 14.05
CA VAL A 77 2.53 -2.71 12.95
C VAL A 77 3.99 -2.27 13.05
N GLY A 78 4.91 -3.17 12.71
CA GLY A 78 6.35 -2.89 12.60
C GLY A 78 6.90 -2.23 13.87
N GLY A 79 7.45 -1.03 13.74
CA GLY A 79 8.01 -0.26 14.86
C GLY A 79 7.04 0.72 15.52
N SER A 80 5.77 0.77 15.09
CA SER A 80 4.75 1.59 15.74
C SER A 80 4.17 0.92 16.97
N THR A 81 3.88 1.72 17.99
CA THR A 81 3.21 1.24 19.22
C THR A 81 1.70 1.08 19.03
N GLY A 82 0.99 0.73 20.09
CA GLY A 82 -0.45 0.56 20.06
C GLY A 82 -0.91 -0.82 19.62
N THR A 83 -2.15 -0.91 19.20
CA THR A 83 -2.80 -2.16 18.77
C THR A 83 -3.42 -1.97 17.39
N THR A 84 -3.23 -2.94 16.51
CA THR A 84 -3.84 -2.90 15.17
C THR A 84 -5.36 -3.01 15.28
N PRO A 85 -6.11 -2.04 14.75
CA PRO A 85 -7.57 -2.12 14.72
C PRO A 85 -8.05 -3.28 13.84
N ASN A 86 -9.26 -3.77 14.11
CA ASN A 86 -9.89 -4.83 13.34
C ASN A 86 -10.97 -4.33 12.36
N THR A 87 -11.01 -3.02 12.11
CA THR A 87 -11.84 -2.40 11.08
C THR A 87 -11.00 -1.49 10.18
N VAL A 88 -11.35 -1.43 8.89
CA VAL A 88 -10.66 -0.55 7.93
C VAL A 88 -10.88 0.93 8.28
N GLU A 89 -12.05 1.27 8.81
CA GLU A 89 -12.37 2.63 9.23
C GLU A 89 -11.46 3.11 10.37
N GLU A 90 -11.27 2.30 11.42
CA GLU A 90 -10.34 2.64 12.51
C GLU A 90 -8.88 2.70 12.04
N MET A 91 -8.48 1.84 11.08
CA MET A 91 -7.16 1.95 10.45
C MET A 91 -7.00 3.29 9.69
N ALA A 92 -8.07 3.81 9.07
CA ALA A 92 -8.04 5.13 8.44
C ALA A 92 -7.91 6.25 9.49
N TYR A 93 -8.57 6.14 10.65
CA TYR A 93 -8.37 7.09 11.76
C TYR A 93 -6.94 7.05 12.31
N ASN A 94 -6.30 5.87 12.42
CA ASN A 94 -4.88 5.80 12.76
C ASN A 94 -3.99 6.52 11.73
N ALA A 95 -4.28 6.35 10.43
CA ALA A 95 -3.56 7.08 9.40
C ALA A 95 -3.73 8.59 9.55
N PHE A 96 -4.93 9.07 9.90
CA PHE A 96 -5.16 10.50 10.17
C PHE A 96 -4.42 10.99 11.41
N SER A 97 -4.41 10.23 12.51
CA SER A 97 -3.67 10.58 13.73
C SER A 97 -2.18 10.77 13.42
N PHE A 98 -1.60 9.86 12.63
CA PHE A 98 -0.22 9.99 12.15
C PHE A 98 -0.01 11.25 11.29
N LEU A 99 -0.87 11.46 10.28
CA LEU A 99 -0.74 12.59 9.35
C LEU A 99 -0.90 13.93 10.05
N ASP A 100 -1.85 14.02 10.97
CA ASP A 100 -2.05 15.21 11.80
C ASP A 100 -0.83 15.47 12.69
N ALA A 101 -0.21 14.43 13.27
CA ALA A 101 0.98 14.52 14.12
C ALA A 101 2.22 15.02 13.37
N ILE A 102 2.37 14.67 12.09
CA ILE A 102 3.47 15.19 11.25
C ILE A 102 3.12 16.51 10.54
N GLY A 103 1.94 17.08 10.80
CA GLY A 103 1.47 18.35 10.22
C GLY A 103 1.17 18.28 8.73
N LEU A 104 0.79 17.11 8.21
CA LEU A 104 0.51 16.91 6.78
C LEU A 104 -0.99 16.94 6.49
N TYR A 105 -1.48 18.09 6.03
CA TYR A 105 -2.91 18.34 5.83
C TYR A 105 -3.39 18.15 4.39
N ARG A 106 -2.49 17.99 3.42
CA ARG A 106 -2.84 17.73 2.02
C ARG A 106 -1.76 16.89 1.35
N TYR A 107 -2.17 15.78 0.73
CA TYR A 107 -1.27 14.76 0.20
C TYR A 107 -1.91 13.99 -0.95
N ASP A 108 -1.08 13.27 -1.70
CA ASP A 108 -1.51 12.16 -2.56
C ASP A 108 -1.40 10.86 -1.75
N LEU A 109 -2.22 9.87 -2.07
CA LEU A 109 -2.29 8.64 -1.30
C LEU A 109 -2.17 7.43 -2.22
N LEU A 110 -1.21 6.54 -1.93
CA LEU A 110 -1.07 5.24 -2.55
C LEU A 110 -1.42 4.16 -1.53
N GLY A 111 -2.43 3.35 -1.82
CA GLY A 111 -2.79 2.20 -1.01
C GLY A 111 -2.60 0.90 -1.78
N PHE A 112 -1.81 -0.02 -1.23
CA PHE A 112 -1.61 -1.35 -1.78
C PHE A 112 -2.39 -2.39 -0.96
N SER A 113 -3.24 -3.19 -1.63
CA SER A 113 -4.02 -4.25 -0.99
C SER A 113 -4.95 -3.70 0.11
N ILE A 114 -4.85 -4.14 1.37
CA ILE A 114 -5.58 -3.55 2.52
C ILE A 114 -5.27 -2.05 2.68
N GLY A 115 -4.07 -1.60 2.33
CA GLY A 115 -3.75 -0.17 2.27
C GLY A 115 -4.66 0.59 1.31
N GLY A 116 -5.12 -0.04 0.24
CA GLY A 116 -6.11 0.52 -0.69
C GLY A 116 -7.53 0.57 -0.12
N PHE A 117 -7.89 -0.34 0.80
CA PHE A 117 -9.16 -0.25 1.55
C PHE A 117 -9.12 0.99 2.47
N ILE A 118 -8.02 1.14 3.22
CA ILE A 118 -7.79 2.28 4.11
C ILE A 118 -7.78 3.60 3.32
N ALA A 119 -7.16 3.61 2.15
CA ALA A 119 -7.08 4.78 1.29
C ALA A 119 -8.47 5.22 0.76
N GLN A 120 -9.36 4.27 0.45
CA GLN A 120 -10.75 4.57 0.08
C GLN A 120 -11.53 5.18 1.25
N GLU A 121 -11.40 4.64 2.46
CA GLU A 121 -12.00 5.24 3.66
C GLU A 121 -11.44 6.63 3.92
N ALA A 122 -10.14 6.83 3.80
CA ALA A 122 -9.51 8.13 3.98
C ALA A 122 -10.06 9.18 2.98
N ALA A 123 -10.21 8.80 1.71
CA ALA A 123 -10.77 9.67 0.70
C ALA A 123 -12.24 10.04 0.94
N LEU A 124 -13.02 9.15 1.58
CA LEU A 124 -14.41 9.39 1.94
C LEU A 124 -14.55 10.24 3.22
N LEU A 125 -13.73 9.97 4.23
CA LEU A 125 -13.80 10.62 5.54
C LEU A 125 -13.18 12.02 5.54
N ARG A 126 -12.06 12.22 4.82
CA ARG A 126 -11.38 13.51 4.72
C ARG A 126 -11.07 13.88 3.25
N PRO A 127 -12.11 14.05 2.39
CA PRO A 127 -11.93 14.25 0.95
C PRO A 127 -11.10 15.48 0.59
N TRP A 128 -11.07 16.51 1.45
CA TRP A 128 -10.30 17.73 1.23
C TRP A 128 -8.79 17.57 1.45
N GLN A 129 -8.35 16.49 2.13
CA GLN A 129 -6.93 16.22 2.37
C GLN A 129 -6.29 15.41 1.25
N VAL A 130 -7.04 14.48 0.62
CA VAL A 130 -6.55 13.61 -0.44
C VAL A 130 -6.75 14.30 -1.80
N ARG A 131 -5.65 14.64 -2.49
CA ARG A 131 -5.72 15.26 -3.82
C ARG A 131 -5.95 14.22 -4.92
N ARG A 132 -5.16 13.16 -4.93
CA ARG A 132 -5.23 12.04 -5.88
C ARG A 132 -5.01 10.73 -5.15
N LEU A 133 -5.58 9.68 -5.70
CA LEU A 133 -5.60 8.36 -5.11
C LEU A 133 -5.02 7.32 -6.07
N VAL A 134 -4.06 6.52 -5.61
CA VAL A 134 -3.55 5.34 -6.32
C VAL A 134 -3.99 4.10 -5.57
N LEU A 135 -4.81 3.28 -6.19
CA LEU A 135 -5.36 2.03 -5.65
C LEU A 135 -4.70 0.86 -6.39
N ALA A 136 -3.73 0.21 -5.73
CA ALA A 136 -2.94 -0.86 -6.29
C ALA A 136 -3.33 -2.22 -5.69
N GLY A 137 -3.65 -3.23 -6.51
CA GLY A 137 -3.95 -4.59 -6.05
C GLY A 137 -5.02 -4.62 -4.95
N THR A 138 -6.10 -3.88 -5.12
CA THR A 138 -7.11 -3.66 -4.07
C THR A 138 -8.53 -3.79 -4.61
N ALA A 139 -9.51 -3.73 -3.71
CA ALA A 139 -10.91 -3.95 -4.04
C ALA A 139 -11.83 -2.93 -3.37
N PRO A 140 -13.01 -2.67 -3.94
CA PRO A 140 -14.04 -1.89 -3.26
C PRO A 140 -14.60 -2.65 -2.05
N ARG A 141 -15.20 -1.92 -1.11
CA ARG A 141 -15.99 -2.56 -0.05
C ARG A 141 -17.16 -3.30 -0.66
N GLY A 142 -17.32 -4.57 -0.28
CA GLY A 142 -18.32 -5.48 -0.88
C GLY A 142 -17.89 -6.02 -2.25
N GLY A 143 -16.61 -5.91 -2.61
CA GLY A 143 -16.04 -6.49 -3.81
C GLY A 143 -16.09 -8.02 -3.84
N ARG A 144 -15.70 -8.60 -4.97
CA ARG A 144 -15.85 -10.05 -5.23
C ARG A 144 -14.69 -10.83 -4.64
N ASP A 145 -15.01 -11.90 -3.93
CA ASP A 145 -14.10 -12.97 -3.52
C ASP A 145 -12.87 -12.54 -2.68
N ILE A 146 -12.94 -11.40 -2.01
CA ILE A 146 -11.85 -10.84 -1.21
C ILE A 146 -11.63 -11.64 0.08
N HIS A 147 -12.65 -12.34 0.58
CA HIS A 147 -12.67 -13.03 1.88
C HIS A 147 -12.71 -14.56 1.74
N LEU A 148 -12.65 -15.08 0.52
CA LEU A 148 -12.83 -16.51 0.25
C LEU A 148 -11.51 -17.29 0.13
N TYR A 149 -10.56 -17.04 1.03
CA TYR A 149 -9.41 -17.94 1.15
C TYR A 149 -9.84 -19.29 1.76
N THR A 150 -10.65 -20.06 1.05
CA THR A 150 -11.26 -21.28 1.60
C THR A 150 -10.32 -22.46 1.67
N ALA A 151 -9.41 -22.60 0.72
CA ALA A 151 -8.37 -23.64 0.68
C ALA A 151 -7.31 -23.32 -0.39
N GLY A 152 -6.13 -23.99 -0.31
CA GLY A 152 -5.10 -23.98 -1.34
C GLY A 152 -3.87 -23.15 -1.00
N PRO A 153 -2.87 -23.10 -1.91
CA PRO A 153 -1.55 -22.54 -1.62
C PRO A 153 -1.56 -21.07 -1.17
N ILE A 154 -2.48 -20.28 -1.72
CA ILE A 154 -2.61 -18.85 -1.35
C ILE A 154 -3.05 -18.72 0.11
N ARG A 155 -4.10 -19.49 0.51
CA ARG A 155 -4.55 -19.50 1.89
C ARG A 155 -3.46 -19.97 2.83
N ASP A 156 -2.82 -21.09 2.51
CA ASP A 156 -1.80 -21.70 3.37
C ASP A 156 -0.63 -20.73 3.57
N ALA A 157 -0.17 -20.06 2.52
CA ALA A 157 0.89 -19.06 2.61
C ALA A 157 0.45 -17.78 3.36
N ALA A 158 -0.79 -17.30 3.18
CA ALA A 158 -1.29 -16.10 3.84
C ALA A 158 -1.53 -16.32 5.35
N PHE A 159 -1.93 -17.52 5.75
CA PHE A 159 -2.27 -17.88 7.14
C PHE A 159 -1.14 -18.58 7.90
N ASP A 160 0.00 -18.85 7.27
CA ASP A 160 1.16 -19.42 7.93
C ASP A 160 1.54 -18.57 9.16
N ASP A 161 1.72 -19.19 10.31
CA ASP A 161 2.10 -18.50 11.55
C ASP A 161 3.53 -17.94 11.49
N THR A 162 4.39 -18.56 10.70
CA THR A 162 5.81 -18.20 10.53
C THR A 162 6.20 -18.11 9.05
N PRO A 163 5.61 -17.18 8.27
CA PRO A 163 5.80 -17.15 6.83
C PRO A 163 7.26 -16.91 6.47
N ALA A 164 7.79 -17.75 5.60
CA ALA A 164 9.09 -17.53 5.01
C ALA A 164 9.00 -16.38 3.98
N PRO A 165 10.09 -15.61 3.76
CA PRO A 165 10.08 -14.58 2.70
C PRO A 165 9.70 -15.13 1.33
N ALA A 166 10.03 -16.40 1.04
CA ALA A 166 9.65 -17.07 -0.21
C ALA A 166 8.13 -17.27 -0.37
N SER A 167 7.33 -17.22 0.70
CA SER A 167 5.87 -17.29 0.61
C SER A 167 5.31 -16.14 -0.23
N LEU A 168 6.02 -15.00 -0.31
CA LEU A 168 5.65 -13.88 -1.18
C LEU A 168 5.70 -14.25 -2.67
N LEU A 169 6.51 -15.23 -3.08
CA LEU A 169 6.51 -15.72 -4.47
C LEU A 169 5.16 -16.36 -4.82
N THR A 170 4.61 -17.15 -3.91
CA THR A 170 3.30 -17.79 -4.08
C THR A 170 2.16 -16.78 -4.05
N LEU A 171 2.25 -15.80 -3.13
CA LEU A 171 1.17 -14.83 -2.91
C LEU A 171 1.11 -13.74 -4.00
N PHE A 172 2.26 -13.35 -4.57
CA PHE A 172 2.37 -12.10 -5.32
C PHE A 172 2.68 -12.29 -6.80
N PHE A 173 3.25 -13.44 -7.18
CA PHE A 173 3.78 -13.61 -8.53
C PHE A 173 3.13 -14.80 -9.24
N GLU A 174 2.91 -14.63 -10.54
CA GLU A 174 2.42 -15.69 -11.39
C GLU A 174 3.37 -16.89 -11.44
N LYS A 175 2.84 -18.04 -11.83
CA LYS A 175 3.61 -19.29 -11.98
C LYS A 175 4.52 -19.30 -13.22
N SER A 176 4.42 -18.29 -14.07
CA SER A 176 5.29 -18.15 -15.24
C SER A 176 6.76 -17.95 -14.83
N ALA A 177 7.69 -18.36 -15.68
CA ALA A 177 9.12 -18.21 -15.39
C ALA A 177 9.52 -16.73 -15.28
N SER A 178 8.90 -15.83 -16.06
CA SER A 178 9.13 -14.39 -16.06
C SER A 178 8.69 -13.75 -14.74
N SER A 179 7.48 -14.05 -14.28
CA SER A 179 6.93 -13.49 -13.05
C SER A 179 7.69 -14.01 -11.82
N GLN A 180 7.99 -15.31 -11.76
CA GLN A 180 8.80 -15.88 -10.67
C GLN A 180 10.22 -15.30 -10.62
N ALA A 181 10.85 -15.07 -11.77
CA ALA A 181 12.16 -14.38 -11.82
C ALA A 181 12.05 -12.94 -11.28
N GLY A 182 11.00 -12.21 -11.65
CA GLY A 182 10.70 -10.88 -11.09
C GLY A 182 10.53 -10.91 -9.58
N GLY A 183 9.87 -11.93 -9.06
CA GLY A 183 9.69 -12.16 -7.63
C GLY A 183 11.01 -12.42 -6.88
N VAL A 184 11.89 -13.24 -7.45
CA VAL A 184 13.22 -13.49 -6.86
C VAL A 184 14.04 -12.20 -6.78
N GLU A 185 14.01 -11.37 -7.83
CA GLU A 185 14.68 -10.07 -7.82
C GLU A 185 14.06 -9.11 -6.79
N PHE A 186 12.74 -9.12 -6.63
CA PHE A 186 12.06 -8.36 -5.58
C PHE A 186 12.52 -8.79 -4.17
N LEU A 187 12.58 -10.09 -3.87
CA LEU A 187 13.06 -10.59 -2.58
C LEU A 187 14.50 -10.17 -2.29
N LYS A 188 15.40 -10.17 -3.29
CA LYS A 188 16.76 -9.67 -3.14
C LYS A 188 16.78 -8.19 -2.75
N ARG A 189 15.93 -7.37 -3.38
CA ARG A 189 15.84 -5.93 -3.06
C ARG A 189 15.27 -5.68 -1.67
N LEU A 190 14.28 -6.46 -1.22
CA LEU A 190 13.77 -6.38 0.16
C LEU A 190 14.84 -6.70 1.21
N GLY A 191 15.76 -7.59 0.89
CA GLY A 191 16.89 -7.93 1.75
C GLY A 191 18.00 -6.87 1.80
N ALA A 192 17.98 -5.85 0.95
CA ALA A 192 19.07 -4.88 0.84
C ALA A 192 19.21 -3.96 2.06
N ARG A 193 18.11 -3.60 2.71
CA ARG A 193 18.17 -2.87 3.98
C ARG A 193 18.50 -3.84 5.12
N THR A 194 19.56 -3.55 5.86
CA THR A 194 20.00 -4.37 7.01
C THR A 194 19.89 -3.63 8.34
N ALA A 195 19.93 -2.31 8.33
CA ALA A 195 19.88 -1.49 9.54
C ALA A 195 18.44 -1.13 9.93
N GLU A 196 18.15 -1.14 11.22
CA GLU A 196 16.88 -0.72 11.83
C GLU A 196 15.64 -1.37 11.19
N ARG A 197 15.74 -2.64 10.83
CA ARG A 197 14.61 -3.40 10.29
C ARG A 197 13.56 -3.69 11.34
N ASP A 198 12.31 -3.74 10.88
CA ASP A 198 11.20 -4.20 11.71
C ASP A 198 11.32 -5.70 12.04
N ALA A 199 10.84 -6.05 13.21
CA ALA A 199 10.56 -7.44 13.53
C ALA A 199 9.43 -7.98 12.64
N PRO A 200 9.37 -9.30 12.42
CA PRO A 200 8.25 -9.92 11.72
C PRO A 200 6.90 -9.53 12.37
N THR A 201 5.90 -9.33 11.54
CA THR A 201 4.54 -8.97 11.99
C THR A 201 3.95 -10.06 12.88
N THR A 202 3.34 -9.67 13.98
CA THR A 202 2.76 -10.58 14.97
C THR A 202 1.46 -11.23 14.49
N LEU A 203 1.08 -12.36 15.14
CA LEU A 203 -0.20 -13.01 14.87
C LEU A 203 -1.40 -12.10 15.24
N ALA A 204 -1.25 -11.28 16.26
CA ALA A 204 -2.30 -10.31 16.64
C ALA A 204 -2.58 -9.31 15.51
N VAL A 205 -1.54 -8.81 14.83
CA VAL A 205 -1.71 -7.94 13.65
C VAL A 205 -2.38 -8.70 12.51
N ARG A 206 -1.92 -9.92 12.21
CA ARG A 206 -2.54 -10.78 11.19
C ARG A 206 -4.04 -10.94 11.44
N ASP A 207 -4.41 -11.33 12.64
CA ASP A 207 -5.79 -11.67 12.99
C ASP A 207 -6.70 -10.45 12.95
N ALA A 208 -6.24 -9.29 13.46
CA ALA A 208 -6.97 -8.04 13.37
C ALA A 208 -7.20 -7.61 11.91
N GLN A 209 -6.16 -7.68 11.08
CA GLN A 209 -6.27 -7.34 9.66
C GLN A 209 -7.16 -8.34 8.89
N LEU A 210 -7.13 -9.63 9.21
CA LEU A 210 -8.03 -10.63 8.62
C LEU A 210 -9.50 -10.36 8.94
N ILE A 211 -9.80 -9.96 10.19
CA ILE A 211 -11.17 -9.55 10.56
C ILE A 211 -11.59 -8.35 9.71
N ALA A 212 -10.73 -7.34 9.58
CA ALA A 212 -11.02 -6.15 8.78
C ALA A 212 -11.23 -6.48 7.28
N ILE A 213 -10.37 -7.33 6.69
CA ILE A 213 -10.49 -7.79 5.30
C ILE A 213 -11.79 -8.57 5.10
N SER A 214 -12.11 -9.49 6.01
CA SER A 214 -13.33 -10.28 5.93
C SER A 214 -14.59 -9.42 5.99
N ALA A 215 -14.62 -8.43 6.90
CA ALA A 215 -15.71 -7.48 7.02
C ALA A 215 -15.83 -6.57 5.78
N TRP A 216 -14.70 -6.16 5.20
CA TRP A 216 -14.65 -5.38 3.97
C TRP A 216 -15.23 -6.16 2.78
N GLY A 217 -14.88 -7.45 2.68
CA GLY A 217 -15.29 -8.34 1.60
C GLY A 217 -16.74 -8.84 1.67
N VAL A 218 -17.47 -8.60 2.76
CA VAL A 218 -18.88 -9.00 2.84
C VAL A 218 -19.67 -8.36 1.71
N ARG A 219 -20.19 -9.22 0.82
CA ARG A 219 -20.89 -8.77 -0.39
C ARG A 219 -22.22 -8.11 -0.05
N GLU A 220 -22.38 -6.90 -0.55
CA GLU A 220 -23.61 -6.14 -0.45
C GLU A 220 -23.63 -5.11 -1.60
N ASP A 221 -24.61 -5.21 -2.50
CA ASP A 221 -24.64 -4.40 -3.72
C ASP A 221 -24.70 -2.90 -3.45
N THR A 222 -25.30 -2.48 -2.33
CA THR A 222 -25.34 -1.06 -1.92
C THR A 222 -23.98 -0.51 -1.54
N ARG A 223 -23.02 -1.36 -1.18
CA ARG A 223 -21.68 -0.92 -0.74
C ARG A 223 -20.83 -0.35 -1.87
N LEU A 224 -21.08 -0.77 -3.11
CA LEU A 224 -20.40 -0.21 -4.29
C LEU A 224 -20.82 1.23 -4.58
N GLN A 225 -22.04 1.63 -4.21
CA GLN A 225 -22.56 2.98 -4.45
C GLN A 225 -21.73 4.06 -3.77
N ARG A 226 -21.06 3.75 -2.64
CA ARG A 226 -20.21 4.70 -1.93
C ARG A 226 -19.01 5.18 -2.76
N LEU A 227 -18.56 4.39 -3.75
CA LEU A 227 -17.47 4.77 -4.65
C LEU A 227 -17.80 6.04 -5.44
N GLY A 228 -19.08 6.27 -5.75
CA GLY A 228 -19.54 7.51 -6.38
C GLY A 228 -19.28 8.78 -5.57
N SER A 229 -18.99 8.66 -4.26
CA SER A 229 -18.63 9.79 -3.40
C SER A 229 -17.13 10.09 -3.39
N ILE A 230 -16.27 9.24 -3.95
CA ILE A 230 -14.84 9.50 -4.13
C ILE A 230 -14.66 10.33 -5.40
N GLN A 231 -14.58 11.65 -5.25
CA GLN A 231 -14.51 12.59 -6.37
C GLN A 231 -13.08 12.88 -6.83
N GLN A 232 -12.07 12.45 -6.08
CA GLN A 232 -10.68 12.61 -6.45
C GLN A 232 -10.37 11.84 -7.73
N PRO A 233 -9.40 12.28 -8.55
CA PRO A 233 -8.83 11.42 -9.59
C PRO A 233 -8.21 10.17 -8.98
N VAL A 234 -8.52 8.99 -9.55
CA VAL A 234 -8.05 7.68 -9.06
C VAL A 234 -7.31 6.95 -10.18
N LEU A 235 -6.13 6.43 -9.86
CA LEU A 235 -5.46 5.38 -10.66
C LEU A 235 -5.74 4.04 -10.00
N ALA A 236 -6.54 3.19 -10.63
CA ALA A 236 -6.79 1.82 -10.20
C ALA A 236 -5.91 0.86 -11.03
N ALA A 237 -5.01 0.13 -10.37
CA ALA A 237 -4.04 -0.72 -11.04
C ALA A 237 -3.96 -2.12 -10.41
N ASN A 238 -3.74 -3.16 -11.23
CA ASN A 238 -3.54 -4.54 -10.76
C ASN A 238 -2.78 -5.38 -11.79
N GLY A 239 -2.32 -6.57 -11.37
CA GLY A 239 -1.92 -7.64 -12.27
C GLY A 239 -3.14 -8.26 -12.98
N ASP A 240 -2.93 -8.87 -14.14
CA ASP A 240 -4.00 -9.48 -14.93
C ASP A 240 -4.56 -10.77 -14.31
N ASN A 241 -3.83 -11.37 -13.37
CA ASN A 241 -4.22 -12.59 -12.66
C ASN A 241 -3.90 -12.55 -11.16
N ASP A 242 -4.41 -11.54 -10.46
CA ASP A 242 -4.26 -11.44 -9.01
C ASP A 242 -5.16 -12.47 -8.30
N GLU A 243 -4.54 -13.48 -7.66
CA GLU A 243 -5.23 -14.50 -6.87
C GLU A 243 -5.52 -14.06 -5.42
N MET A 244 -4.85 -13.01 -4.90
CA MET A 244 -5.08 -12.46 -3.56
C MET A 244 -6.30 -11.55 -3.52
N VAL A 245 -6.35 -10.60 -4.45
CA VAL A 245 -7.47 -9.67 -4.66
C VAL A 245 -7.84 -9.72 -6.14
N PRO A 246 -8.80 -10.57 -6.51
CA PRO A 246 -9.08 -10.86 -7.91
C PRO A 246 -9.21 -9.61 -8.78
N THR A 247 -8.50 -9.60 -9.91
CA THR A 247 -8.38 -8.45 -10.84
C THR A 247 -9.72 -7.84 -11.25
N GLN A 248 -10.79 -8.64 -11.25
CA GLN A 248 -12.15 -8.16 -11.51
C GLN A 248 -12.58 -7.05 -10.52
N ASN A 249 -11.99 -6.96 -9.33
CA ASN A 249 -12.27 -5.87 -8.38
C ASN A 249 -11.70 -4.55 -8.85
N THR A 250 -10.59 -4.57 -9.58
CA THR A 250 -10.02 -3.35 -10.18
C THR A 250 -10.92 -2.81 -11.30
N TYR A 251 -11.56 -3.69 -12.08
CA TYR A 251 -12.58 -3.28 -13.04
C TYR A 251 -13.82 -2.69 -12.34
N LEU A 252 -14.27 -3.30 -11.22
CA LEU A 252 -15.36 -2.74 -10.42
C LEU A 252 -15.03 -1.35 -9.86
N LEU A 253 -13.78 -1.13 -9.40
CA LEU A 253 -13.32 0.20 -8.99
C LEU A 253 -13.41 1.18 -10.15
N ALA A 254 -12.90 0.82 -11.32
CA ALA A 254 -12.92 1.69 -12.49
C ALA A 254 -14.35 2.00 -13.00
N GLU A 255 -15.27 1.05 -12.87
CA GLU A 255 -16.67 1.20 -13.28
C GLU A 255 -17.47 2.14 -12.37
N HIS A 256 -17.20 2.11 -11.04
CA HIS A 256 -18.02 2.82 -10.05
C HIS A 256 -17.40 4.13 -9.55
N LEU A 257 -16.10 4.34 -9.76
CA LEU A 257 -15.42 5.60 -9.43
C LEU A 257 -15.64 6.63 -10.55
N PRO A 258 -16.06 7.87 -10.24
CA PRO A 258 -16.38 8.85 -11.26
C PRO A 258 -15.18 9.33 -12.08
N ASN A 259 -13.97 9.30 -11.51
CA ASN A 259 -12.75 9.83 -12.13
C ASN A 259 -11.61 8.79 -12.12
N ALA A 260 -11.87 7.57 -12.57
CA ALA A 260 -10.90 6.50 -12.56
C ALA A 260 -10.14 6.36 -13.88
N LYS A 261 -8.82 6.14 -13.76
CA LYS A 261 -7.95 5.57 -14.80
C LYS A 261 -7.65 4.12 -14.43
N LEU A 262 -7.85 3.19 -15.36
CA LEU A 262 -7.56 1.76 -15.19
C LEU A 262 -6.20 1.40 -15.79
N SER A 263 -5.40 0.59 -15.08
CA SER A 263 -4.16 0.03 -15.57
C SER A 263 -4.02 -1.45 -15.16
N ILE A 264 -3.82 -2.34 -16.13
CA ILE A 264 -3.65 -3.78 -15.90
C ILE A 264 -2.31 -4.23 -16.46
N TYR A 265 -1.53 -4.92 -15.63
CA TYR A 265 -0.19 -5.39 -15.93
C TYR A 265 -0.22 -6.87 -16.30
N PRO A 266 0.27 -7.25 -17.51
CA PRO A 266 0.21 -8.63 -17.99
C PRO A 266 1.19 -9.54 -17.26
N ASP A 267 0.88 -10.85 -17.22
CA ASP A 267 1.73 -11.87 -16.58
C ASP A 267 2.11 -11.51 -15.14
N ALA A 268 1.14 -10.98 -14.38
CA ALA A 268 1.39 -10.46 -13.05
C ALA A 268 0.23 -10.76 -12.09
N GLY A 269 0.60 -11.20 -10.90
CA GLY A 269 -0.31 -11.39 -9.76
C GLY A 269 -0.40 -10.14 -8.88
N HIS A 270 -0.64 -10.37 -7.58
CA HIS A 270 -0.80 -9.31 -6.58
C HIS A 270 0.42 -8.38 -6.48
N GLY A 271 1.63 -8.90 -6.68
CA GLY A 271 2.89 -8.16 -6.63
C GLY A 271 3.27 -7.43 -7.92
N PHE A 272 2.33 -7.17 -8.84
CA PHE A 272 2.58 -6.50 -10.12
C PHE A 272 3.41 -5.21 -9.98
N LEU A 273 3.14 -4.41 -8.95
CA LEU A 273 3.83 -3.16 -8.67
C LEU A 273 5.30 -3.34 -8.29
N PHE A 274 5.70 -4.53 -7.86
CA PHE A 274 7.08 -4.91 -7.58
C PHE A 274 7.76 -5.57 -8.78
N GLN A 275 7.00 -6.35 -9.55
CA GLN A 275 7.45 -6.93 -10.81
C GLN A 275 7.73 -5.84 -11.85
N TYR A 276 6.84 -4.89 -11.98
CA TYR A 276 6.90 -3.76 -12.90
C TYR A 276 7.30 -2.45 -12.22
N ALA A 277 8.16 -2.49 -11.17
CA ALA A 277 8.43 -1.38 -10.28
C ALA A 277 8.76 -0.04 -10.99
N ALA A 278 9.62 -0.06 -11.99
CA ALA A 278 9.98 1.16 -12.72
C ALA A 278 8.84 1.70 -13.60
N GLN A 279 8.11 0.78 -14.28
CA GLN A 279 6.99 1.14 -15.15
C GLN A 279 5.82 1.69 -14.32
N PHE A 280 5.47 1.03 -13.22
CA PHE A 280 4.41 1.47 -12.33
C PHE A 280 4.77 2.82 -11.66
N ALA A 281 6.02 3.00 -11.21
CA ALA A 281 6.47 4.29 -10.67
C ALA A 281 6.35 5.42 -11.69
N ALA A 282 6.74 5.19 -12.95
CA ALA A 282 6.61 6.18 -14.01
C ALA A 282 5.13 6.53 -14.28
N GLU A 283 4.24 5.54 -14.31
CA GLU A 283 2.81 5.77 -14.48
C GLU A 283 2.20 6.55 -13.30
N VAL A 284 2.55 6.19 -12.06
CA VAL A 284 2.11 6.90 -10.86
C VAL A 284 2.62 8.35 -10.87
N ASN A 285 3.90 8.57 -11.19
CA ASN A 285 4.47 9.91 -11.25
C ASN A 285 3.80 10.78 -12.32
N ALA A 286 3.54 10.24 -13.50
CA ALA A 286 2.79 10.93 -14.55
C ALA A 286 1.35 11.26 -14.12
N PHE A 287 0.66 10.32 -13.49
CA PHE A 287 -0.71 10.52 -12.98
C PHE A 287 -0.77 11.57 -11.87
N LEU A 288 0.18 11.57 -10.95
CA LEU A 288 0.22 12.51 -9.84
C LEU A 288 0.73 13.90 -10.25
N GLY A 289 1.47 14.01 -11.35
CA GLY A 289 1.98 15.26 -11.90
C GLY A 289 1.03 15.98 -12.86
N SER A 290 -0.04 15.29 -13.31
CA SER A 290 -1.00 15.82 -14.31
C SER A 290 -1.96 16.86 -13.76
#